data_c450643143eedcd7e7264690db50782c
#
_entry.id   c450643143eedcd7e7264690db50782c
#
_cell.length_a   1.000
_cell.length_b   1.000
_cell.length_c   1.000
_cell.angle_alpha   90.00
_cell.angle_beta   90.00
_cell.angle_gamma   90.00
#
_symmetry.space_group_name_H-M   'P 1'
#
loop_
_entity.id
_entity.type
_entity.pdbx_description
1 polymer ?
#
loop_
_entity_poly.entity_id
_entity_poly.type
_entity_poly.pdbx_seq_one_letter_code
_entity_poly.pdbx_strand_id
1 'polypeptide(L)'
;LRIEMFGDEIERITTLHPLTGEIIRDENEMYIFPATHYAAGPETMKRALGEIEADMEMQVKKFEKQGKLLEAQRLRMRTTFDMEMMQQLGFCSGIENYSRYLDDREPGSAPNCLLDYFPEDFLVVIDESHVTVPQIGAMYEGDASRKRTLVEHGFRLPSAMDNRPLKFPEFLERVGQKVYLSATPGKYELEKKIGRAHV
;
A
#
# COMPACT_ATOMS: atom_id res chain seq x y z
N LEU A 1 18.01 18.22 10.60
CA LEU A 1 19.08 17.35 11.00
C LEU A 1 20.35 17.68 10.24
N ARG A 2 21.52 17.61 10.89
CA ARG A 2 22.85 17.69 10.26
C ARG A 2 23.66 16.48 10.66
N ILE A 3 24.26 15.83 9.67
CA ILE A 3 25.21 14.74 9.85
C ILE A 3 26.54 15.25 9.33
N GLU A 4 27.53 15.32 10.21
CA GLU A 4 28.88 15.75 9.90
C GLU A 4 29.74 14.49 9.70
N MET A 5 30.45 14.42 8.57
CA MET A 5 31.22 13.23 8.19
C MET A 5 32.68 13.62 7.91
N PHE A 6 33.58 12.74 8.29
CA PHE A 6 34.97 12.78 7.89
C PHE A 6 35.31 11.51 7.08
N GLY A 7 35.38 11.66 5.77
CA GLY A 7 35.42 10.51 4.88
C GLY A 7 34.14 9.66 4.99
N ASP A 8 34.28 8.41 5.34
CA ASP A 8 33.16 7.47 5.52
C ASP A 8 32.68 7.35 6.98
N GLU A 9 33.30 8.10 7.90
CA GLU A 9 32.96 8.08 9.33
C GLU A 9 32.00 9.23 9.69
N ILE A 10 31.01 8.94 10.50
CA ILE A 10 30.10 9.97 11.06
C ILE A 10 30.74 10.51 12.32
N GLU A 11 31.14 11.79 12.31
CA GLU A 11 31.71 12.46 13.48
C GLU A 11 30.64 13.00 14.44
N ARG A 12 29.54 13.52 13.89
CA ARG A 12 28.51 14.18 14.69
C ARG A 12 27.15 14.15 14.01
N ILE A 13 26.11 13.93 14.82
CA ILE A 13 24.71 14.04 14.40
C ILE A 13 24.05 15.11 15.29
N THR A 14 23.44 16.12 14.68
CA THR A 14 22.80 17.22 15.40
C THR A 14 21.38 17.49 14.90
N THR A 15 20.47 17.74 15.84
CA THR A 15 19.15 18.30 15.55
C THR A 15 19.24 19.82 15.54
N LEU A 16 18.78 20.44 14.44
CA LEU A 16 18.83 21.88 14.22
C LEU A 16 17.43 22.49 14.22
N HIS A 17 17.35 23.75 14.63
CA HIS A 17 16.14 24.53 14.39
C HIS A 17 16.01 24.81 12.87
N PRO A 18 14.85 24.50 12.25
CA PRO A 18 14.72 24.50 10.78
C PRO A 18 14.88 25.88 10.15
N LEU A 19 14.57 26.95 10.87
CA LEU A 19 14.66 28.33 10.37
C LEU A 19 15.96 29.04 10.72
N THR A 20 16.44 28.88 11.96
CA THR A 20 17.64 29.61 12.44
C THR A 20 18.93 28.83 12.23
N GLY A 21 18.86 27.51 12.06
CA GLY A 21 20.04 26.63 11.99
C GLY A 21 20.75 26.42 13.31
N GLU A 22 20.21 26.93 14.42
CA GLU A 22 20.76 26.73 15.75
C GLU A 22 20.70 25.26 16.16
N ILE A 23 21.77 24.77 16.79
CA ILE A 23 21.84 23.42 17.32
C ILE A 23 20.92 23.33 18.54
N ILE A 24 19.93 22.41 18.47
CA ILE A 24 19.02 22.12 19.55
C ILE A 24 19.65 21.08 20.49
N ARG A 25 20.21 20.00 19.90
CA ARG A 25 20.88 18.95 20.67
C ARG A 25 21.77 18.07 19.76
N ASP A 26 22.70 17.38 20.39
CA ASP A 26 23.47 16.30 19.78
C ASP A 26 22.70 14.98 19.89
N GLU A 27 22.79 14.15 18.86
CA GLU A 27 22.16 12.84 18.81
C GLU A 27 23.25 11.77 18.75
N ASN A 28 23.07 10.68 19.49
CA ASN A 28 23.98 9.53 19.44
C ASN A 28 23.65 8.56 18.30
N GLU A 29 22.39 8.52 17.92
CA GLU A 29 21.89 7.67 16.84
C GLU A 29 20.68 8.31 16.16
N MET A 30 20.41 7.91 14.94
CA MET A 30 19.23 8.37 14.20
C MET A 30 18.75 7.30 13.22
N TYR A 31 17.44 7.19 13.12
CA TYR A 31 16.77 6.35 12.14
C TYR A 31 16.23 7.21 10.99
N ILE A 32 16.70 6.94 9.78
CA ILE A 32 16.21 7.58 8.56
C ILE A 32 15.35 6.56 7.82
N PHE A 33 14.06 6.83 7.77
CA PHE A 33 13.10 5.97 7.07
C PHE A 33 12.96 6.40 5.61
N PRO A 34 12.71 5.46 4.68
CA PRO A 34 12.39 5.78 3.30
C PRO A 34 11.16 6.70 3.20
N ALA A 35 11.18 7.62 2.26
CA ALA A 35 10.02 8.48 1.94
C ALA A 35 8.99 7.79 1.03
N THR A 36 9.20 6.53 0.69
CA THR A 36 8.32 5.71 -0.15
C THR A 36 7.92 4.44 0.58
N HIS A 37 6.68 3.95 0.32
CA HIS A 37 6.15 2.73 0.93
C HIS A 37 6.79 1.44 0.40
N TYR A 38 7.41 1.48 -0.78
CA TYR A 38 7.91 0.30 -1.49
C TYR A 38 9.43 0.35 -1.69
N ALA A 39 10.17 0.80 -0.67
CA ALA A 39 11.61 0.69 -0.66
C ALA A 39 12.01 -0.76 -0.38
N ALA A 40 12.48 -1.46 -1.39
CA ALA A 40 12.92 -2.84 -1.30
C ALA A 40 14.46 -2.94 -1.38
N GLY A 41 15.04 -3.79 -0.55
CA GLY A 41 16.47 -4.13 -0.65
C GLY A 41 16.78 -4.90 -1.96
N PRO A 42 18.07 -4.99 -2.35
CA PRO A 42 18.48 -5.63 -3.60
C PRO A 42 17.98 -7.07 -3.77
N GLU A 43 18.02 -7.87 -2.71
CA GLU A 43 17.57 -9.27 -2.74
C GLU A 43 16.07 -9.38 -2.96
N THR A 44 15.28 -8.58 -2.24
CA THR A 44 13.82 -8.50 -2.40
C THR A 44 13.46 -8.03 -3.81
N MET A 45 14.15 -7.03 -4.33
CA MET A 45 13.94 -6.52 -5.68
C MET A 45 14.24 -7.59 -6.73
N LYS A 46 15.36 -8.31 -6.59
CA LYS A 46 15.75 -9.38 -7.52
C LYS A 46 14.72 -10.51 -7.55
N ARG A 47 14.23 -10.94 -6.38
CA ARG A 47 13.17 -11.95 -6.28
C ARG A 47 11.88 -11.46 -6.94
N ALA A 48 11.42 -10.26 -6.57
CA ALA A 48 10.20 -9.67 -7.10
C ALA A 48 10.23 -9.53 -8.62
N LEU A 49 11.35 -9.09 -9.22
CA LEU A 49 11.50 -8.98 -10.67
C LEU A 49 11.36 -10.36 -11.36
N GLY A 50 11.93 -11.42 -10.80
CA GLY A 50 11.78 -12.77 -11.34
C GLY A 50 10.33 -13.27 -11.31
N GLU A 51 9.59 -12.99 -10.24
CA GLU A 51 8.18 -13.36 -10.11
C GLU A 51 7.28 -12.54 -11.05
N ILE A 52 7.54 -11.22 -11.18
CA ILE A 52 6.85 -10.33 -12.12
C ILE A 52 7.03 -10.79 -13.55
N GLU A 53 8.25 -11.17 -13.95
CA GLU A 53 8.55 -11.67 -15.29
C GLU A 53 7.79 -12.97 -15.58
N ALA A 54 7.80 -13.91 -14.63
CA ALA A 54 7.07 -15.18 -14.77
C ALA A 54 5.56 -14.97 -14.95
N ASP A 55 4.95 -14.11 -14.13
CA ASP A 55 3.52 -13.79 -14.21
C ASP A 55 3.18 -13.01 -15.48
N MET A 56 4.07 -12.14 -15.95
CA MET A 56 3.93 -11.44 -17.23
C MET A 56 3.89 -12.44 -18.39
N GLU A 57 4.86 -13.33 -18.47
CA GLU A 57 4.91 -14.33 -19.55
C GLU A 57 3.69 -15.26 -19.53
N MET A 58 3.23 -15.65 -18.35
CA MET A 58 2.01 -16.46 -18.22
C MET A 58 0.78 -15.70 -18.73
N GLN A 59 0.61 -14.45 -18.37
CA GLN A 59 -0.54 -13.63 -18.78
C GLN A 59 -0.48 -13.27 -20.27
N VAL A 60 0.71 -12.99 -20.81
CA VAL A 60 0.91 -12.76 -22.26
C VAL A 60 0.50 -13.99 -23.06
N LYS A 61 0.98 -15.18 -22.70
CA LYS A 61 0.58 -16.45 -23.34
C LYS A 61 -0.93 -16.68 -23.27
N LYS A 62 -1.58 -16.29 -22.18
CA LYS A 62 -3.04 -16.36 -22.03
C LYS A 62 -3.75 -15.44 -23.03
N PHE A 63 -3.29 -14.19 -23.17
CA PHE A 63 -3.85 -13.25 -24.15
C PHE A 63 -3.65 -13.73 -25.59
N GLU A 64 -2.46 -14.22 -25.93
CA GLU A 64 -2.16 -14.76 -27.25
C GLU A 64 -3.09 -15.93 -27.61
N LYS A 65 -3.30 -16.87 -26.67
CA LYS A 65 -4.25 -17.98 -26.86
C LYS A 65 -5.72 -17.52 -27.09
N GLN A 66 -6.07 -16.35 -26.57
CA GLN A 66 -7.38 -15.71 -26.71
C GLN A 66 -7.48 -14.85 -28.00
N GLY A 67 -6.41 -14.73 -28.78
CA GLY A 67 -6.34 -13.85 -29.95
C GLY A 67 -6.22 -12.35 -29.60
N LYS A 68 -5.97 -12.01 -28.32
CA LYS A 68 -5.82 -10.64 -27.80
C LYS A 68 -4.37 -10.15 -27.95
N LEU A 69 -3.90 -10.03 -29.20
CA LEU A 69 -2.49 -9.73 -29.49
C LEU A 69 -2.08 -8.32 -29.06
N LEU A 70 -2.99 -7.36 -29.15
CA LEU A 70 -2.74 -5.98 -28.73
C LEU A 70 -2.57 -5.87 -27.22
N GLU A 71 -3.41 -6.57 -26.45
CA GLU A 71 -3.32 -6.64 -24.99
C GLU A 71 -2.03 -7.34 -24.55
N ALA A 72 -1.66 -8.43 -25.23
CA ALA A 72 -0.42 -9.14 -24.98
C ALA A 72 0.81 -8.23 -25.19
N GLN A 73 0.87 -7.54 -26.33
CA GLN A 73 1.96 -6.62 -26.65
C GLN A 73 2.03 -5.46 -25.64
N ARG A 74 0.89 -4.85 -25.32
CA ARG A 74 0.80 -3.73 -24.36
C ARG A 74 1.29 -4.15 -22.99
N LEU A 75 0.83 -5.30 -22.50
CA LEU A 75 1.25 -5.80 -21.20
C LEU A 75 2.74 -6.05 -21.16
N ARG A 76 3.29 -6.74 -22.17
CA ARG A 76 4.73 -7.02 -22.25
C ARG A 76 5.54 -5.73 -22.25
N MET A 77 5.23 -4.77 -23.13
CA MET A 77 5.96 -3.51 -23.23
C MET A 77 5.93 -2.72 -21.91
N ARG A 78 4.76 -2.60 -21.29
CA ARG A 78 4.60 -1.86 -20.05
C ARG A 78 5.33 -2.52 -18.89
N THR A 79 5.16 -3.83 -18.71
CA THR A 79 5.77 -4.54 -17.59
C THR A 79 7.28 -4.61 -17.73
N THR A 80 7.82 -4.85 -18.94
CA THR A 80 9.28 -4.81 -19.19
C THR A 80 9.87 -3.44 -18.84
N PHE A 81 9.23 -2.36 -19.29
CA PHE A 81 9.67 -0.99 -18.95
C PHE A 81 9.65 -0.75 -17.43
N ASP A 82 8.57 -1.14 -16.75
CA ASP A 82 8.47 -0.97 -15.30
C ASP A 82 9.56 -1.78 -14.56
N MET A 83 9.87 -2.99 -15.03
CA MET A 83 10.95 -3.83 -14.48
C MET A 83 12.34 -3.20 -14.67
N GLU A 84 12.63 -2.66 -15.86
CA GLU A 84 13.88 -1.94 -16.12
C GLU A 84 14.04 -0.74 -15.19
N MET A 85 12.98 0.04 -14.99
CA MET A 85 12.98 1.18 -14.06
C MET A 85 13.22 0.73 -12.61
N MET A 86 12.56 -0.33 -12.16
CA MET A 86 12.76 -0.90 -10.82
C MET A 86 14.19 -1.43 -10.65
N GLN A 87 14.76 -2.06 -11.67
CA GLN A 87 16.13 -2.58 -11.62
C GLN A 87 17.18 -1.46 -11.57
N GLN A 88 16.99 -0.38 -12.32
CA GLN A 88 17.96 0.72 -12.43
C GLN A 88 17.84 1.75 -11.31
N LEU A 89 16.60 2.09 -10.92
CA LEU A 89 16.31 3.18 -9.99
C LEU A 89 15.72 2.71 -8.66
N GLY A 90 15.41 1.42 -8.53
CA GLY A 90 14.67 0.89 -7.37
C GLY A 90 13.20 1.30 -7.31
N PHE A 91 12.68 1.93 -8.36
CA PHE A 91 11.34 2.50 -8.40
C PHE A 91 10.79 2.57 -9.83
N CYS A 92 9.45 2.46 -9.99
CA CYS A 92 8.75 2.80 -11.22
C CYS A 92 7.44 3.52 -10.92
N SER A 93 6.91 4.24 -11.91
CA SER A 93 5.58 4.87 -11.79
C SER A 93 4.49 3.80 -11.71
N GLY A 94 3.76 3.76 -10.60
CA GLY A 94 2.76 2.73 -10.33
C GLY A 94 3.33 1.46 -9.68
N ILE A 95 4.46 1.58 -8.98
CA ILE A 95 5.10 0.46 -8.26
C ILE A 95 4.15 -0.27 -7.32
N GLU A 96 3.11 0.40 -6.81
CA GLU A 96 2.07 -0.19 -5.98
C GLU A 96 1.31 -1.33 -6.67
N ASN A 97 1.29 -1.38 -8.01
CA ASN A 97 0.68 -2.47 -8.76
C ASN A 97 1.48 -3.79 -8.65
N TYR A 98 2.72 -3.69 -8.18
CA TYR A 98 3.64 -4.79 -7.93
C TYR A 98 3.84 -5.07 -6.43
N SER A 99 3.06 -4.42 -5.55
CA SER A 99 3.20 -4.49 -4.08
C SER A 99 3.21 -5.93 -3.55
N ARG A 100 2.39 -6.81 -4.12
CA ARG A 100 2.33 -8.22 -3.71
C ARG A 100 3.70 -8.91 -3.76
N TYR A 101 4.47 -8.68 -4.84
CA TYR A 101 5.81 -9.27 -4.99
C TYR A 101 6.84 -8.63 -4.06
N LEU A 102 6.73 -7.31 -3.84
CA LEU A 102 7.64 -6.59 -2.95
C LEU A 102 7.43 -6.94 -1.49
N ASP A 103 6.17 -7.16 -1.08
CA ASP A 103 5.77 -7.53 0.28
C ASP A 103 5.79 -9.05 0.53
N ASP A 104 6.10 -9.88 -0.47
CA ASP A 104 6.08 -11.34 -0.39
C ASP A 104 4.73 -11.91 0.07
N ARG A 105 3.64 -11.36 -0.48
CA ARG A 105 2.27 -11.75 -0.11
C ARG A 105 1.69 -12.77 -1.08
N GLU A 106 0.86 -13.66 -0.53
CA GLU A 106 0.10 -14.61 -1.33
C GLU A 106 -0.92 -13.91 -2.26
N PRO A 107 -1.18 -14.47 -3.46
CA PRO A 107 -2.19 -13.95 -4.35
C PRO A 107 -3.56 -13.82 -3.67
N GLY A 108 -4.22 -12.66 -3.85
CA GLY A 108 -5.52 -12.37 -3.27
C GLY A 108 -5.50 -11.92 -1.81
N SER A 109 -4.36 -11.95 -1.13
CA SER A 109 -4.23 -11.48 0.25
C SER A 109 -4.51 -9.98 0.36
N ALA A 110 -4.95 -9.55 1.53
CA ALA A 110 -5.14 -8.14 1.82
C ALA A 110 -3.78 -7.43 1.93
N PRO A 111 -3.64 -6.19 1.42
CA PRO A 111 -2.42 -5.40 1.59
C PRO A 111 -2.25 -4.96 3.04
N ASN A 112 -1.00 -4.68 3.41
CA ASN A 112 -0.71 -3.97 4.64
C ASN A 112 -1.29 -2.55 4.59
N CYS A 113 -1.77 -2.06 5.71
CA CYS A 113 -2.37 -0.75 5.82
C CYS A 113 -1.92 -0.05 7.12
N LEU A 114 -2.29 1.21 7.29
CA LEU A 114 -1.92 1.99 8.46
C LEU A 114 -2.34 1.33 9.78
N LEU A 115 -3.46 0.58 9.78
CA LEU A 115 -3.96 -0.10 10.97
C LEU A 115 -3.00 -1.18 11.49
N ASP A 116 -2.19 -1.77 10.61
CA ASP A 116 -1.22 -2.81 10.97
C ASP A 116 -0.02 -2.28 11.79
N TYR A 117 0.14 -0.94 11.88
CA TYR A 117 1.18 -0.27 12.68
C TYR A 117 0.73 0.11 14.09
N PHE A 118 -0.56 -0.03 14.42
CA PHE A 118 -1.05 0.26 15.76
C PHE A 118 -0.86 -0.95 16.69
N PRO A 119 -0.76 -0.73 18.02
CA PRO A 119 -0.78 -1.82 18.99
C PRO A 119 -2.06 -2.68 18.86
N GLU A 120 -2.01 -3.96 19.27
CA GLU A 120 -3.15 -4.87 19.13
C GLU A 120 -4.43 -4.40 19.88
N ASP A 121 -4.26 -3.63 20.95
CA ASP A 121 -5.34 -3.15 21.82
C ASP A 121 -5.81 -1.71 21.53
N PHE A 122 -5.48 -1.15 20.36
CA PHE A 122 -5.88 0.21 20.03
C PHE A 122 -7.39 0.39 19.90
N LEU A 123 -7.86 1.58 20.26
CA LEU A 123 -9.25 2.00 20.10
C LEU A 123 -9.44 2.74 18.78
N VAL A 124 -10.40 2.30 17.97
CA VAL A 124 -10.82 3.04 16.78
C VAL A 124 -12.06 3.87 17.08
N VAL A 125 -11.99 5.16 16.80
CA VAL A 125 -13.14 6.06 16.84
C VAL A 125 -13.54 6.39 15.41
N ILE A 126 -14.73 5.98 15.01
CA ILE A 126 -15.25 6.17 13.65
C ILE A 126 -16.25 7.36 13.71
N ASP A 127 -15.76 8.51 13.27
CA ASP A 127 -16.56 9.71 13.19
C ASP A 127 -17.47 9.68 11.96
N GLU A 128 -18.65 10.29 12.08
CA GLU A 128 -19.73 10.28 11.08
C GLU A 128 -19.96 8.86 10.54
N SER A 129 -20.07 7.91 11.44
CA SER A 129 -20.07 6.48 11.12
C SER A 129 -21.14 6.07 10.12
N HIS A 130 -22.31 6.77 10.13
CA HIS A 130 -23.40 6.54 9.19
C HIS A 130 -23.01 6.77 7.71
N VAL A 131 -21.94 7.53 7.46
CA VAL A 131 -21.32 7.73 6.13
C VAL A 131 -20.08 6.87 5.98
N THR A 132 -19.21 6.86 7.00
CA THR A 132 -17.89 6.21 6.96
C THR A 132 -18.01 4.69 6.82
N VAL A 133 -18.92 4.04 7.55
CA VAL A 133 -19.09 2.58 7.49
C VAL A 133 -19.56 2.11 6.11
N PRO A 134 -20.60 2.67 5.49
CA PRO A 134 -20.97 2.35 4.11
C PRO A 134 -19.85 2.64 3.11
N GLN A 135 -19.08 3.71 3.29
CA GLN A 135 -17.96 4.06 2.41
C GLN A 135 -16.86 3.00 2.47
N ILE A 136 -16.44 2.55 3.66
CA ILE A 136 -15.45 1.46 3.81
C ILE A 136 -15.99 0.20 3.11
N GLY A 137 -17.27 -0.12 3.26
CA GLY A 137 -17.90 -1.27 2.60
C GLY A 137 -17.88 -1.22 1.06
N ALA A 138 -17.97 -0.03 0.48
CA ALA A 138 -18.07 0.18 -0.96
C ALA A 138 -16.71 0.34 -1.67
N MET A 139 -15.65 0.74 -0.96
CA MET A 139 -14.33 1.07 -1.54
C MET A 139 -13.73 -0.08 -2.32
N TYR A 140 -13.85 -1.31 -1.83
CA TYR A 140 -13.28 -2.49 -2.48
C TYR A 140 -13.86 -2.72 -3.88
N GLU A 141 -15.19 -2.72 -4.02
CA GLU A 141 -15.82 -3.01 -5.32
C GLU A 141 -15.57 -1.91 -6.35
N GLY A 142 -15.52 -0.65 -5.94
CA GLY A 142 -15.19 0.47 -6.82
C GLY A 142 -13.78 0.34 -7.40
N ASP A 143 -12.79 0.04 -6.57
CA ASP A 143 -11.40 -0.18 -6.99
C ASP A 143 -11.26 -1.45 -7.86
N ALA A 144 -11.86 -2.55 -7.42
CA ALA A 144 -11.83 -3.83 -8.14
C ALA A 144 -12.43 -3.72 -9.55
N SER A 145 -13.55 -3.02 -9.71
CA SER A 145 -14.18 -2.81 -11.02
C SER A 145 -13.24 -2.10 -11.99
N ARG A 146 -12.63 -1.00 -11.55
CA ARG A 146 -11.64 -0.25 -12.34
C ARG A 146 -10.45 -1.12 -12.73
N LYS A 147 -9.88 -1.86 -11.80
CA LYS A 147 -8.68 -2.68 -12.02
C LYS A 147 -8.97 -3.89 -12.92
N ARG A 148 -10.13 -4.53 -12.80
CA ARG A 148 -10.54 -5.60 -13.72
C ARG A 148 -10.44 -5.12 -15.17
N THR A 149 -10.98 -3.96 -15.48
CA THR A 149 -10.89 -3.37 -16.83
C THR A 149 -9.44 -3.17 -17.28
N LEU A 150 -8.57 -2.65 -16.40
CA LEU A 150 -7.17 -2.45 -16.73
C LEU A 150 -6.42 -3.77 -17.00
N VAL A 151 -6.72 -4.82 -16.23
CA VAL A 151 -6.14 -6.16 -16.41
C VAL A 151 -6.67 -6.82 -17.68
N GLU A 152 -7.98 -6.76 -17.94
CA GLU A 152 -8.63 -7.35 -19.12
C GLU A 152 -8.13 -6.77 -20.43
N HIS A 153 -7.70 -5.50 -20.43
CA HIS A 153 -7.16 -4.80 -21.59
C HIS A 153 -5.63 -4.72 -21.63
N GLY A 154 -4.93 -5.47 -20.80
CA GLY A 154 -3.47 -5.59 -20.82
C GLY A 154 -2.72 -4.33 -20.33
N PHE A 155 -3.35 -3.46 -19.55
CA PHE A 155 -2.69 -2.28 -18.94
C PHE A 155 -2.00 -2.61 -17.63
N ARG A 156 -2.37 -3.70 -16.96
CA ARG A 156 -1.81 -4.14 -15.69
C ARG A 156 -1.76 -5.67 -15.62
N LEU A 157 -0.81 -6.19 -14.83
CA LEU A 157 -0.81 -7.58 -14.41
C LEU A 157 -2.00 -7.88 -13.48
N PRO A 158 -2.46 -9.13 -13.40
CA PRO A 158 -3.48 -9.54 -12.43
C PRO A 158 -3.13 -9.19 -10.99
N SER A 159 -1.85 -9.19 -10.61
CA SER A 159 -1.34 -8.80 -9.28
C SER A 159 -1.73 -7.38 -8.85
N ALA A 160 -2.02 -6.48 -9.80
CA ALA A 160 -2.51 -5.15 -9.48
C ALA A 160 -3.84 -5.16 -8.69
N MET A 161 -4.61 -6.26 -8.81
CA MET A 161 -5.83 -6.48 -8.03
C MET A 161 -5.56 -6.65 -6.53
N ASP A 162 -4.34 -7.04 -6.15
CA ASP A 162 -3.96 -7.31 -4.77
C ASP A 162 -3.49 -6.05 -4.01
N ASN A 163 -3.22 -4.95 -4.72
CA ASN A 163 -3.10 -3.61 -4.12
C ASN A 163 -4.49 -2.95 -4.10
N ARG A 164 -5.23 -3.14 -3.05
CA ARG A 164 -6.65 -2.81 -2.97
C ARG A 164 -7.06 -2.32 -1.58
N PRO A 165 -8.15 -1.57 -1.46
CA PRO A 165 -8.75 -1.32 -0.14
C PRO A 165 -9.10 -2.63 0.56
N LEU A 166 -9.11 -2.60 1.88
CA LEU A 166 -9.64 -3.70 2.68
C LEU A 166 -11.11 -3.95 2.34
N LYS A 167 -11.50 -5.20 2.34
CA LYS A 167 -12.92 -5.55 2.42
C LYS A 167 -13.43 -5.21 3.83
N PHE A 168 -14.73 -4.92 3.95
CA PHE A 168 -15.29 -4.57 5.27
C PHE A 168 -15.05 -5.65 6.36
N PRO A 169 -15.18 -6.96 6.10
CA PRO A 169 -14.80 -7.98 7.07
C PRO A 169 -13.31 -7.92 7.47
N GLU A 170 -12.41 -7.71 6.51
CA GLU A 170 -10.96 -7.59 6.77
C GLU A 170 -10.63 -6.36 7.63
N PHE A 171 -11.36 -5.26 7.44
CA PHE A 171 -11.29 -4.09 8.31
C PHE A 171 -11.72 -4.44 9.74
N LEU A 172 -12.86 -5.15 9.88
CA LEU A 172 -13.37 -5.53 11.20
C LEU A 172 -12.44 -6.48 11.96
N GLU A 173 -11.73 -7.34 11.25
CA GLU A 173 -10.73 -8.27 11.83
C GLU A 173 -9.50 -7.53 12.38
N ARG A 174 -9.09 -6.43 11.71
CA ARG A 174 -7.93 -5.62 12.13
C ARG A 174 -8.22 -4.67 13.27
N VAL A 175 -9.47 -4.28 13.48
CA VAL A 175 -9.85 -3.32 14.51
C VAL A 175 -10.53 -4.03 15.67
N GLY A 176 -9.96 -3.93 16.87
CA GLY A 176 -10.52 -4.51 18.10
C GLY A 176 -11.68 -3.68 18.63
N GLN A 177 -11.42 -2.79 19.55
CA GLN A 177 -12.41 -1.89 20.16
C GLN A 177 -12.81 -0.77 19.22
N LYS A 178 -14.11 -0.52 19.09
CA LYS A 178 -14.69 0.46 18.16
C LYS A 178 -15.72 1.33 18.83
N VAL A 179 -15.63 2.64 18.61
CA VAL A 179 -16.65 3.62 18.96
C VAL A 179 -17.20 4.25 17.68
N TYR A 180 -18.50 4.24 17.53
CA TYR A 180 -19.19 4.85 16.40
C TYR A 180 -19.81 6.16 16.85
N LEU A 181 -19.43 7.27 16.21
CA LEU A 181 -19.98 8.59 16.46
C LEU A 181 -20.85 9.00 15.28
N SER A 182 -22.10 9.38 15.56
CA SER A 182 -23.00 9.89 14.54
C SER A 182 -24.18 10.63 15.19
N ALA A 183 -24.48 11.82 14.68
CA ALA A 183 -25.71 12.54 15.05
C ALA A 183 -26.97 11.88 14.47
N THR A 184 -26.81 11.16 13.35
CA THR A 184 -27.90 10.49 12.63
C THR A 184 -27.53 9.02 12.36
N PRO A 185 -27.51 8.14 13.38
CA PRO A 185 -27.09 6.76 13.25
C PRO A 185 -27.88 6.02 12.16
N GLY A 186 -27.18 5.32 11.29
CA GLY A 186 -27.76 4.48 10.25
C GLY A 186 -28.17 3.10 10.76
N LYS A 187 -28.60 2.25 9.82
CA LYS A 187 -29.06 0.89 10.15
C LYS A 187 -27.99 0.06 10.84
N TYR A 188 -26.73 0.17 10.39
CA TYR A 188 -25.60 -0.60 10.95
C TYR A 188 -25.35 -0.24 12.42
N GLU A 189 -25.31 1.05 12.76
CA GLU A 189 -25.09 1.50 14.13
C GLU A 189 -26.25 1.11 15.04
N LEU A 190 -27.48 1.19 14.54
CA LEU A 190 -28.66 0.78 15.29
C LEU A 190 -28.69 -0.71 15.60
N GLU A 191 -28.19 -1.55 14.68
CA GLU A 191 -28.05 -3.00 14.89
C GLU A 191 -26.92 -3.35 15.89
N LYS A 192 -25.85 -2.54 15.93
CA LYS A 192 -24.69 -2.72 16.82
C LYS A 192 -24.83 -2.02 18.17
N LYS A 193 -25.94 -1.39 18.40
CA LYS A 193 -26.19 -0.53 19.56
C LYS A 193 -26.10 -1.31 20.88
N ILE A 194 -25.19 -0.87 21.76
CA ILE A 194 -25.04 -1.34 23.14
C ILE A 194 -25.57 -0.31 24.14
N GLY A 195 -25.61 0.98 23.76
CA GLY A 195 -26.09 2.05 24.61
C GLY A 195 -26.33 3.37 23.84
N ARG A 196 -27.05 4.29 24.44
CA ARG A 196 -27.19 5.70 23.99
C ARG A 196 -26.51 6.58 25.02
N ALA A 197 -25.52 7.38 24.62
CA ALA A 197 -25.23 8.59 25.37
C ALA A 197 -26.31 9.66 25.00
N HIS A 198 -27.06 10.12 25.98
CA HIS A 198 -27.85 11.33 25.83
C HIS A 198 -26.96 12.51 26.24
N VAL A 199 -26.67 13.38 25.32
CA VAL A 199 -26.14 14.72 25.57
C VAL A 199 -27.29 15.66 25.77
#